data_391385c7a8123d4f69f325281a94ab3e
#
_entry.id   391385c7a8123d4f69f325281a94ab3e
#
_cell.length_a   1.000
_cell.length_b   1.000
_cell.length_c   1.000
_cell.angle_alpha   90.00
_cell.angle_beta   90.00
_cell.angle_gamma   90.00
#
_symmetry.space_group_name_H-M   'P 1'
#
loop_
_entity.id
_entity.type
_entity.pdbx_description
1 polymer ?
#
loop_
_entity_poly.entity_id
_entity_poly.type
_entity_poly.pdbx_seq_one_letter_code
_entity_poly.pdbx_strand_id
1 'polypeptide(L)'
;TGCQGCLSHPCMNVCPKDAIYLDKDKHCHIDQDKCIKCGRCFNQCPYHAISKIERPCAAACGMDAIESDELGRAKINYDKCVSCGMCLVNCPFAAIADKSQIFQVINAMNRGSKVIACVAPAFVGQFGKAATPAKLKAAMRILGFDDVVEVAIGADLCTVEEAKDFLAEVPEKLPFMGTSCCPAWSAMALTPMVITARMVKKDHPDARICFIGPCAAKKLEANRKSVRSDVDYVLTFEELQGMFDAKNIDFTTLEADPEDGLNEGTSMGRGFAVGGGVAAAVVEAIKHIDPTREVQIEYGDGLRECKKMLMMAKAGKRNGYLLEGMGCPGGCVAGAGTITPVRESTLN
;
A
#
# COMPACT_ATOMS: atom_id res chain seq x y z
N THR A 1 -5.10 -38.70 -8.95
CA THR A 1 -5.94 -37.59 -9.38
C THR A 1 -7.30 -37.70 -8.70
N GLY A 2 -7.99 -36.57 -8.44
CA GLY A 2 -9.38 -36.60 -7.92
C GLY A 2 -10.43 -36.82 -9.02
N CYS A 3 -10.00 -37.05 -10.26
CA CYS A 3 -10.90 -37.24 -11.39
C CYS A 3 -11.73 -38.53 -11.25
N GLN A 4 -13.06 -38.44 -11.48
CA GLN A 4 -13.99 -39.56 -11.38
C GLN A 4 -14.30 -40.21 -12.74
N GLY A 5 -13.59 -39.86 -13.80
CA GLY A 5 -13.79 -40.45 -15.13
C GLY A 5 -15.21 -40.27 -15.69
N CYS A 6 -15.84 -39.12 -15.50
CA CYS A 6 -17.23 -38.87 -15.91
C CYS A 6 -17.39 -38.99 -17.45
N LEU A 7 -18.55 -39.53 -17.91
CA LEU A 7 -18.80 -39.77 -19.33
C LEU A 7 -18.89 -38.50 -20.19
N SER A 8 -19.35 -37.40 -19.63
CA SER A 8 -19.59 -36.14 -20.37
C SER A 8 -18.33 -35.30 -20.58
N HIS A 9 -17.26 -35.57 -19.83
CA HIS A 9 -15.96 -34.84 -19.87
C HIS A 9 -16.10 -33.32 -20.05
N PRO A 10 -16.89 -32.60 -19.23
CA PRO A 10 -17.18 -31.17 -19.45
C PRO A 10 -15.88 -30.32 -19.35
N CYS A 11 -14.89 -30.78 -18.61
CA CYS A 11 -13.60 -30.11 -18.51
C CYS A 11 -12.83 -30.11 -19.85
N MET A 12 -12.92 -31.19 -20.64
CA MET A 12 -12.30 -31.27 -21.97
C MET A 12 -13.04 -30.36 -22.94
N ASN A 13 -14.39 -30.46 -22.98
CA ASN A 13 -15.25 -29.71 -23.91
C ASN A 13 -15.08 -28.18 -23.75
N VAL A 14 -14.78 -27.67 -22.56
CA VAL A 14 -14.64 -26.24 -22.29
C VAL A 14 -13.21 -25.72 -22.51
N CYS A 15 -12.25 -26.61 -22.74
CA CYS A 15 -10.84 -26.22 -22.84
C CYS A 15 -10.54 -25.55 -24.20
N PRO A 16 -10.20 -24.25 -24.26
CA PRO A 16 -9.97 -23.54 -25.53
C PRO A 16 -8.61 -23.89 -26.18
N LYS A 17 -7.79 -24.71 -25.50
CA LYS A 17 -6.44 -25.10 -25.96
C LYS A 17 -6.28 -26.61 -26.08
N ASP A 18 -7.36 -27.39 -25.94
CA ASP A 18 -7.32 -28.85 -25.95
C ASP A 18 -6.21 -29.43 -25.06
N ALA A 19 -6.00 -28.78 -23.92
CA ALA A 19 -4.95 -29.11 -22.96
C ALA A 19 -5.35 -30.26 -22.02
N ILE A 20 -6.52 -30.86 -22.18
CA ILE A 20 -7.02 -31.94 -21.32
C ILE A 20 -7.17 -33.20 -22.14
N TYR A 21 -6.55 -34.27 -21.67
CA TYR A 21 -6.59 -35.57 -22.30
C TYR A 21 -6.97 -36.67 -21.30
N LEU A 22 -7.43 -37.81 -21.81
CA LEU A 22 -7.76 -39.00 -21.03
C LEU A 22 -6.57 -39.97 -20.96
N ASP A 23 -6.35 -40.54 -19.79
CA ASP A 23 -5.48 -41.67 -19.64
C ASP A 23 -6.18 -43.03 -19.97
N LYS A 24 -5.48 -44.13 -19.77
CA LYS A 24 -5.99 -45.48 -20.03
C LYS A 24 -7.16 -45.85 -19.12
N ASP A 25 -7.23 -45.27 -17.95
CA ASP A 25 -8.25 -45.48 -16.93
C ASP A 25 -9.40 -44.47 -17.03
N LYS A 26 -9.44 -43.73 -18.15
CA LYS A 26 -10.44 -42.69 -18.45
C LYS A 26 -10.45 -41.51 -17.47
N HIS A 27 -9.33 -41.25 -16.78
CA HIS A 27 -9.17 -40.04 -15.99
C HIS A 27 -8.62 -38.89 -16.82
N CYS A 28 -9.12 -37.69 -16.57
CA CYS A 28 -8.62 -36.48 -17.25
C CYS A 28 -7.32 -36.01 -16.61
N HIS A 29 -6.36 -35.69 -17.45
CA HIS A 29 -5.11 -35.04 -17.11
C HIS A 29 -4.98 -33.72 -17.86
N ILE A 30 -4.29 -32.76 -17.24
CA ILE A 30 -4.04 -31.43 -17.81
C ILE A 30 -2.58 -31.37 -18.26
N ASP A 31 -2.38 -31.18 -19.55
CA ASP A 31 -1.11 -30.88 -20.16
C ASP A 31 -0.69 -29.45 -19.74
N GLN A 32 0.35 -29.36 -18.90
CA GLN A 32 0.77 -28.08 -18.34
C GLN A 32 1.42 -27.16 -19.37
N ASP A 33 1.98 -27.73 -20.45
CA ASP A 33 2.64 -26.95 -21.51
C ASP A 33 1.62 -26.28 -22.43
N LYS A 34 0.47 -26.93 -22.63
CA LYS A 34 -0.67 -26.37 -23.41
C LYS A 34 -1.60 -25.51 -22.57
N CYS A 35 -1.62 -25.71 -21.27
CA CYS A 35 -2.58 -25.06 -20.36
C CYS A 35 -2.30 -23.58 -20.15
N ILE A 36 -3.22 -22.72 -20.57
CA ILE A 36 -3.18 -21.26 -20.35
C ILE A 36 -3.74 -20.82 -18.98
N LYS A 37 -4.03 -21.76 -18.09
CA LYS A 37 -4.52 -21.53 -16.71
C LYS A 37 -5.78 -20.66 -16.62
N CYS A 38 -6.67 -20.72 -17.63
CA CYS A 38 -7.88 -19.89 -17.71
C CYS A 38 -8.99 -20.25 -16.69
N GLY A 39 -8.90 -21.42 -16.04
CA GLY A 39 -9.84 -21.88 -15.01
C GLY A 39 -11.19 -22.39 -15.50
N ARG A 40 -11.49 -22.39 -16.80
CA ARG A 40 -12.80 -22.85 -17.32
C ARG A 40 -13.13 -24.27 -16.91
N CYS A 41 -12.17 -25.19 -17.02
CA CYS A 41 -12.31 -26.59 -16.62
C CYS A 41 -12.58 -26.76 -15.12
N PHE A 42 -11.96 -25.91 -14.28
CA PHE A 42 -12.17 -25.90 -12.85
C PHE A 42 -13.64 -25.62 -12.52
N ASN A 43 -14.24 -24.61 -13.15
CA ASN A 43 -15.63 -24.21 -12.90
C ASN A 43 -16.65 -25.22 -13.46
N GLN A 44 -16.26 -26.01 -14.47
CA GLN A 44 -17.16 -26.97 -15.15
C GLN A 44 -17.09 -28.40 -14.58
N CYS A 45 -16.11 -28.70 -13.71
CA CYS A 45 -16.00 -30.03 -13.13
C CYS A 45 -17.07 -30.25 -12.06
N PRO A 46 -18.07 -31.14 -12.27
CA PRO A 46 -19.14 -31.37 -11.29
C PRO A 46 -18.66 -32.08 -10.03
N TYR A 47 -17.48 -32.69 -10.05
CA TYR A 47 -16.85 -33.40 -8.92
C TYR A 47 -15.80 -32.55 -8.22
N HIS A 48 -15.58 -31.30 -8.62
CA HIS A 48 -14.54 -30.43 -8.09
C HIS A 48 -13.14 -31.11 -8.05
N ALA A 49 -12.87 -32.00 -9.00
CA ALA A 49 -11.66 -32.81 -9.05
C ALA A 49 -10.43 -32.03 -9.56
N ILE A 50 -10.61 -30.83 -10.07
CA ILE A 50 -9.55 -29.96 -10.55
C ILE A 50 -9.23 -28.93 -9.46
N SER A 51 -8.00 -28.92 -9.01
CA SER A 51 -7.52 -27.94 -8.03
C SER A 51 -6.68 -26.87 -8.72
N LYS A 52 -6.86 -25.62 -8.29
CA LYS A 52 -5.99 -24.51 -8.68
C LYS A 52 -4.87 -24.39 -7.66
N ILE A 53 -3.67 -24.85 -8.03
CA ILE A 53 -2.50 -24.75 -7.17
C ILE A 53 -1.75 -23.48 -7.56
N GLU A 54 -1.97 -22.42 -6.76
CA GLU A 54 -1.28 -21.15 -6.91
C GLU A 54 -0.74 -20.72 -5.54
N ARG A 55 0.53 -20.24 -5.50
CA ARG A 55 1.07 -19.71 -4.24
C ARG A 55 0.30 -18.45 -3.85
N PRO A 56 -0.10 -18.30 -2.57
CA PRO A 56 -0.80 -17.10 -2.11
C PRO A 56 -0.04 -15.80 -2.43
N CYS A 57 1.29 -15.82 -2.30
CA CYS A 57 2.12 -14.66 -2.64
C CYS A 57 2.07 -14.31 -4.14
N ALA A 58 2.02 -15.31 -5.04
CA ALA A 58 1.91 -15.07 -6.48
C ALA A 58 0.50 -14.62 -6.86
N ALA A 59 -0.53 -15.25 -6.28
CA ALA A 59 -1.93 -14.86 -6.48
C ALA A 59 -2.21 -13.41 -6.05
N ALA A 60 -1.58 -12.96 -4.96
CA ALA A 60 -1.72 -11.60 -4.45
C ALA A 60 -0.87 -10.56 -5.21
N CYS A 61 0.10 -11.00 -6.04
CA CYS A 61 0.99 -10.09 -6.74
C CYS A 61 0.28 -9.43 -7.94
N GLY A 62 -0.07 -8.14 -7.81
CA GLY A 62 -0.68 -7.37 -8.90
C GLY A 62 0.26 -7.05 -10.07
N MET A 63 1.58 -7.28 -9.89
CA MET A 63 2.63 -7.03 -10.88
C MET A 63 3.16 -8.30 -11.54
N ASP A 64 2.64 -9.49 -11.17
CA ASP A 64 3.13 -10.79 -11.63
C ASP A 64 4.66 -10.96 -11.45
N ALA A 65 5.19 -10.42 -10.33
CA ALA A 65 6.60 -10.37 -10.00
C ALA A 65 7.10 -11.60 -9.23
N ILE A 66 6.23 -12.56 -8.88
CA ILE A 66 6.60 -13.78 -8.15
C ILE A 66 6.70 -14.94 -9.12
N GLU A 67 7.91 -15.36 -9.36
CA GLU A 67 8.27 -16.47 -10.25
C GLU A 67 8.66 -17.73 -9.43
N SER A 68 8.98 -18.83 -10.10
CA SER A 68 9.56 -20.00 -9.47
C SER A 68 11.04 -20.12 -9.83
N ASP A 69 11.87 -20.46 -8.86
CA ASP A 69 13.24 -20.88 -9.13
C ASP A 69 13.30 -22.34 -9.63
N GLU A 70 14.50 -22.84 -9.91
CA GLU A 70 14.76 -24.21 -10.41
C GLU A 70 14.28 -25.30 -9.43
N LEU A 71 14.23 -24.99 -8.13
CA LEU A 71 13.73 -25.88 -7.08
C LEU A 71 12.23 -25.69 -6.80
N GLY A 72 11.55 -24.88 -7.62
CA GLY A 72 10.14 -24.59 -7.43
C GLY A 72 9.83 -23.61 -6.27
N ARG A 73 10.80 -22.91 -5.66
CA ARG A 73 10.58 -21.94 -4.59
C ARG A 73 10.20 -20.57 -5.17
N ALA A 74 9.54 -19.74 -4.37
CA ALA A 74 9.18 -18.38 -4.77
C ALA A 74 10.44 -17.52 -4.97
N LYS A 75 10.55 -16.89 -6.14
CA LYS A 75 11.61 -15.94 -6.49
C LYS A 75 10.98 -14.62 -6.90
N ILE A 76 11.43 -13.53 -6.29
CA ILE A 76 10.95 -12.19 -6.61
C ILE A 76 11.76 -11.64 -7.79
N ASN A 77 11.06 -11.27 -8.85
CA ASN A 77 11.63 -10.52 -9.96
C ASN A 77 11.62 -9.03 -9.59
N TYR A 78 12.77 -8.48 -9.22
CA TYR A 78 12.89 -7.10 -8.75
C TYR A 78 12.70 -6.05 -9.84
N ASP A 79 12.82 -6.41 -11.12
CA ASP A 79 12.56 -5.49 -12.24
C ASP A 79 11.05 -5.21 -12.39
N LYS A 80 10.21 -6.15 -11.96
CA LYS A 80 8.75 -6.02 -11.95
C LYS A 80 8.21 -5.58 -10.59
N CYS A 81 8.95 -5.82 -9.51
CA CYS A 81 8.48 -5.62 -8.14
C CYS A 81 8.44 -4.14 -7.76
N VAL A 82 7.29 -3.67 -7.31
CA VAL A 82 7.07 -2.31 -6.78
C VAL A 82 7.08 -2.26 -5.25
N SER A 83 7.52 -3.33 -4.60
CA SER A 83 7.65 -3.44 -3.12
C SER A 83 6.34 -3.16 -2.34
N CYS A 84 5.18 -3.40 -2.95
CA CYS A 84 3.88 -3.11 -2.31
C CYS A 84 3.61 -3.93 -1.03
N GLY A 85 4.32 -5.03 -0.80
CA GLY A 85 4.20 -5.85 0.40
C GLY A 85 3.04 -6.86 0.39
N MET A 86 2.20 -6.91 -0.66
CA MET A 86 1.05 -7.84 -0.68
C MET A 86 1.45 -9.31 -0.58
N CYS A 87 2.65 -9.67 -1.02
CA CYS A 87 3.19 -11.01 -0.86
C CYS A 87 3.55 -11.35 0.60
N LEU A 88 3.91 -10.35 1.43
CA LEU A 88 4.10 -10.55 2.88
C LEU A 88 2.77 -10.86 3.54
N VAL A 89 1.76 -9.98 3.33
CA VAL A 89 0.41 -10.12 3.92
C VAL A 89 -0.23 -11.47 3.62
N ASN A 90 -0.03 -11.97 2.39
CA ASN A 90 -0.67 -13.20 1.92
C ASN A 90 0.19 -14.46 2.10
N CYS A 91 1.35 -14.39 2.76
CA CYS A 91 2.19 -15.55 3.02
C CYS A 91 1.83 -16.19 4.37
N PRO A 92 1.13 -17.33 4.41
CA PRO A 92 0.74 -17.97 5.67
C PRO A 92 1.92 -18.54 6.46
N PHE A 93 3.11 -18.57 5.85
CA PHE A 93 4.34 -19.15 6.45
C PHE A 93 5.36 -18.08 6.84
N ALA A 94 5.04 -16.79 6.71
CA ALA A 94 5.98 -15.68 6.91
C ALA A 94 7.33 -15.86 6.17
N ALA A 95 7.30 -16.55 5.01
CA ALA A 95 8.52 -16.86 4.24
C ALA A 95 9.07 -15.66 3.46
N ILE A 96 8.33 -14.57 3.40
CA ILE A 96 8.74 -13.31 2.79
C ILE A 96 8.77 -12.27 3.91
N ALA A 97 9.91 -11.66 4.12
CA ALA A 97 10.10 -10.63 5.13
C ALA A 97 10.53 -9.32 4.50
N ASP A 98 10.21 -8.24 5.16
CA ASP A 98 10.69 -6.91 4.86
C ASP A 98 12.08 -6.67 5.48
N LYS A 99 12.83 -5.71 4.95
CA LYS A 99 14.13 -5.32 5.51
C LYS A 99 13.93 -4.26 6.59
N SER A 100 14.08 -4.66 7.85
CA SER A 100 13.97 -3.75 8.99
C SER A 100 15.09 -2.71 9.01
N GLN A 101 14.74 -1.50 9.49
CA GLN A 101 15.69 -0.41 9.74
C GLN A 101 15.75 0.00 11.23
N ILE A 102 15.17 -0.81 12.13
CA ILE A 102 15.19 -0.55 13.59
C ILE A 102 16.62 -0.32 14.10
N PHE A 103 17.55 -1.20 13.70
CA PHE A 103 18.94 -1.10 14.13
C PHE A 103 19.58 0.22 13.71
N GLN A 104 19.34 0.67 12.48
CA GLN A 104 19.90 1.92 11.96
C GLN A 104 19.35 3.13 12.71
N VAL A 105 18.05 3.12 13.03
CA VAL A 105 17.40 4.19 13.82
C VAL A 105 18.00 4.25 15.23
N ILE A 106 18.04 3.12 15.95
CA ILE A 106 18.60 3.05 17.31
C ILE A 106 20.08 3.47 17.30
N ASN A 107 20.86 3.03 16.32
CA ASN A 107 22.27 3.41 16.21
C ASN A 107 22.45 4.92 15.94
N ALA A 108 21.58 5.55 15.17
CA ALA A 108 21.60 7.00 14.97
C ALA A 108 21.30 7.75 16.27
N MET A 109 20.26 7.34 17.01
CA MET A 109 19.93 7.90 18.32
C MET A 109 21.08 7.76 19.31
N ASN A 110 21.68 6.56 19.43
CA ASN A 110 22.81 6.30 20.34
C ASN A 110 24.09 7.09 19.99
N ARG A 111 24.22 7.50 18.73
CA ARG A 111 25.33 8.38 18.29
C ARG A 111 25.04 9.87 18.49
N GLY A 112 23.92 10.21 19.10
CA GLY A 112 23.51 11.59 19.36
C GLY A 112 22.97 12.34 18.14
N SER A 113 22.56 11.63 17.09
CA SER A 113 21.86 12.28 15.98
C SER A 113 20.46 12.68 16.44
N LYS A 114 20.05 13.91 16.13
CA LYS A 114 18.65 14.32 16.27
C LYS A 114 17.79 13.50 15.29
N VAL A 115 16.81 12.72 15.82
CA VAL A 115 15.92 11.88 15.00
C VAL A 115 14.50 12.34 15.18
N ILE A 116 13.88 12.83 14.10
CA ILE A 116 12.49 13.27 14.07
C ILE A 116 11.65 12.22 13.35
N ALA A 117 10.57 11.79 13.99
CA ALA A 117 9.62 10.86 13.41
C ALA A 117 8.54 11.59 12.60
N CYS A 118 8.25 11.08 11.40
CA CYS A 118 7.11 11.52 10.58
C CYS A 118 6.11 10.37 10.51
N VAL A 119 4.95 10.50 11.18
CA VAL A 119 3.98 9.42 11.36
C VAL A 119 2.88 9.51 10.31
N ALA A 120 2.64 8.41 9.59
CA ALA A 120 1.61 8.31 8.56
C ALA A 120 0.20 8.43 9.16
N PRO A 121 -0.79 9.02 8.46
CA PRO A 121 -2.15 9.19 8.95
C PRO A 121 -2.85 7.89 9.38
N ALA A 122 -2.44 6.77 8.80
CA ALA A 122 -2.97 5.45 9.13
C ALA A 122 -2.62 4.93 10.54
N PHE A 123 -1.97 5.74 11.39
CA PHE A 123 -1.58 5.34 12.76
C PHE A 123 -2.79 5.18 13.70
N VAL A 124 -3.89 5.83 13.40
CA VAL A 124 -5.09 5.81 14.25
C VAL A 124 -5.60 4.39 14.42
N GLY A 125 -5.77 3.97 15.68
CA GLY A 125 -6.23 2.63 16.03
C GLY A 125 -5.21 1.50 15.87
N GLN A 126 -3.99 1.75 15.39
CA GLN A 126 -2.99 0.69 15.18
C GLN A 126 -2.44 0.13 16.49
N PHE A 127 -2.29 0.93 17.51
CA PHE A 127 -1.65 0.57 18.79
C PHE A 127 -2.68 0.33 19.92
N GLY A 128 -3.93 0.05 19.55
CA GLY A 128 -5.03 -0.15 20.49
C GLY A 128 -5.68 1.15 20.96
N LYS A 129 -6.85 1.02 21.61
CA LYS A 129 -7.69 2.16 22.01
C LYS A 129 -7.06 3.07 23.06
N ALA A 130 -6.13 2.56 23.86
CA ALA A 130 -5.43 3.33 24.89
C ALA A 130 -4.34 4.24 24.30
N ALA A 131 -3.85 3.96 23.10
CA ALA A 131 -2.81 4.72 22.42
C ALA A 131 -3.42 5.97 21.74
N THR A 132 -3.77 6.99 22.53
CA THR A 132 -4.18 8.28 21.98
C THR A 132 -3.05 8.97 21.23
N PRO A 133 -3.31 9.93 20.34
CA PRO A 133 -2.26 10.68 19.63
C PRO A 133 -1.20 11.30 20.57
N ALA A 134 -1.61 11.83 21.72
CA ALA A 134 -0.71 12.37 22.73
C ALA A 134 0.17 11.28 23.37
N LYS A 135 -0.43 10.14 23.76
CA LYS A 135 0.32 9.00 24.32
C LYS A 135 1.27 8.39 23.31
N LEU A 136 0.88 8.30 22.03
CA LEU A 136 1.76 7.82 20.98
C LEU A 136 2.98 8.72 20.84
N LYS A 137 2.81 10.04 20.83
CA LYS A 137 3.92 11.01 20.78
C LYS A 137 4.82 10.89 21.99
N ALA A 138 4.26 10.78 23.20
CA ALA A 138 5.02 10.57 24.44
C ALA A 138 5.80 9.24 24.41
N ALA A 139 5.17 8.14 23.98
CA ALA A 139 5.81 6.84 23.84
C ALA A 139 7.02 6.88 22.88
N MET A 140 6.88 7.58 21.77
CA MET A 140 7.97 7.73 20.80
C MET A 140 9.13 8.56 21.35
N ARG A 141 8.84 9.60 22.16
CA ARG A 141 9.90 10.33 22.89
C ARG A 141 10.64 9.45 23.89
N ILE A 142 9.94 8.54 24.56
CA ILE A 142 10.57 7.52 25.45
C ILE A 142 11.49 6.57 24.66
N LEU A 143 11.16 6.26 23.41
CA LEU A 143 12.05 5.49 22.53
C LEU A 143 13.31 6.24 22.11
N GLY A 144 13.33 7.57 22.23
CA GLY A 144 14.48 8.42 21.88
C GLY A 144 14.30 9.26 20.63
N PHE A 145 13.07 9.38 20.09
CA PHE A 145 12.79 10.39 19.06
C PHE A 145 12.77 11.79 19.68
N ASP A 146 13.44 12.74 19.06
CA ASP A 146 13.51 14.13 19.53
C ASP A 146 12.19 14.88 19.32
N ASP A 147 11.49 14.55 18.23
CA ASP A 147 10.16 15.09 17.96
C ASP A 147 9.35 14.14 17.06
N VAL A 148 8.04 14.38 16.99
CA VAL A 148 7.09 13.58 16.20
C VAL A 148 6.14 14.51 15.48
N VAL A 149 6.07 14.39 14.16
CA VAL A 149 5.26 15.22 13.26
C VAL A 149 4.27 14.34 12.48
N GLU A 150 3.06 14.83 12.31
CA GLU A 150 2.03 14.13 11.55
C GLU A 150 2.20 14.36 10.03
N VAL A 151 2.25 13.28 9.24
CA VAL A 151 2.38 13.35 7.77
C VAL A 151 1.10 13.89 7.10
N ALA A 152 -0.01 13.96 7.82
CA ALA A 152 -1.24 14.58 7.33
C ALA A 152 -1.04 16.05 6.90
N ILE A 153 -0.10 16.78 7.51
CA ILE A 153 0.26 18.15 7.08
C ILE A 153 0.76 18.15 5.63
N GLY A 154 1.65 17.21 5.29
CA GLY A 154 2.13 17.06 3.92
C GLY A 154 1.04 16.61 2.96
N ALA A 155 0.05 15.85 3.45
CA ALA A 155 -1.12 15.47 2.65
C ALA A 155 -2.01 16.68 2.35
N ASP A 156 -2.24 17.56 3.32
CA ASP A 156 -3.00 18.80 3.14
C ASP A 156 -2.34 19.72 2.09
N LEU A 157 -1.02 19.86 2.13
CA LEU A 157 -0.28 20.64 1.13
C LEU A 157 -0.35 19.97 -0.26
N CYS A 158 -0.19 18.65 -0.33
CA CYS A 158 -0.32 17.89 -1.57
C CYS A 158 -1.70 18.11 -2.21
N THR A 159 -2.76 18.07 -1.40
CA THR A 159 -4.14 18.29 -1.83
C THR A 159 -4.31 19.63 -2.54
N VAL A 160 -3.77 20.70 -1.98
CA VAL A 160 -3.90 22.06 -2.54
C VAL A 160 -3.14 22.18 -3.87
N GLU A 161 -1.94 21.64 -3.95
CA GLU A 161 -1.15 21.69 -5.18
C GLU A 161 -1.77 20.81 -6.28
N GLU A 162 -2.20 19.60 -5.96
CA GLU A 162 -2.89 18.73 -6.94
C GLU A 162 -4.22 19.35 -7.43
N ALA A 163 -4.96 20.07 -6.56
CA ALA A 163 -6.17 20.77 -6.98
C ALA A 163 -5.86 21.89 -7.99
N LYS A 164 -4.79 22.66 -7.79
CA LYS A 164 -4.33 23.69 -8.72
C LYS A 164 -3.88 23.09 -10.05
N ASP A 165 -3.10 22.01 -9.98
CA ASP A 165 -2.62 21.30 -11.19
C ASP A 165 -3.79 20.75 -12.00
N PHE A 166 -4.78 20.13 -11.33
CA PHE A 166 -5.97 19.63 -12.00
C PHE A 166 -6.74 20.73 -12.73
N LEU A 167 -6.95 21.87 -12.08
CA LEU A 167 -7.64 23.02 -12.67
C LEU A 167 -6.87 23.64 -13.85
N ALA A 168 -5.54 23.61 -13.80
CA ALA A 168 -4.68 24.21 -14.83
C ALA A 168 -4.43 23.29 -16.03
N GLU A 169 -4.53 21.96 -15.85
CA GLU A 169 -4.07 20.99 -16.83
C GLU A 169 -5.20 20.14 -17.44
N VAL A 170 -6.29 19.87 -16.69
CA VAL A 170 -7.36 18.91 -17.11
C VAL A 170 -8.63 19.65 -17.51
N PRO A 171 -9.24 19.35 -18.69
CA PRO A 171 -8.80 18.36 -19.70
C PRO A 171 -7.93 18.93 -20.82
N GLU A 172 -7.61 20.23 -20.83
CA GLU A 172 -7.06 20.96 -21.97
C GLU A 172 -5.67 20.48 -22.38
N LYS A 173 -4.79 20.20 -21.40
CA LYS A 173 -3.42 19.73 -21.67
C LYS A 173 -3.28 18.24 -21.37
N LEU A 174 -3.97 17.76 -20.34
CA LEU A 174 -3.97 16.36 -19.94
C LEU A 174 -5.39 15.81 -20.02
N PRO A 175 -5.59 14.63 -20.64
CA PRO A 175 -6.94 14.04 -20.74
C PRO A 175 -7.50 13.62 -19.37
N PHE A 176 -6.66 13.30 -18.43
CA PHE A 176 -7.00 12.95 -17.03
C PHE A 176 -5.80 13.20 -16.13
N MET A 177 -6.02 13.28 -14.84
CA MET A 177 -4.95 13.37 -13.85
C MET A 177 -4.98 12.16 -12.89
N GLY A 178 -3.80 11.62 -12.59
CA GLY A 178 -3.64 10.58 -11.58
C GLY A 178 -3.23 11.16 -10.25
N THR A 179 -3.87 10.74 -9.16
CA THR A 179 -3.53 11.13 -7.79
C THR A 179 -3.25 9.92 -6.91
N SER A 180 -2.35 10.02 -5.96
CA SER A 180 -2.09 9.00 -4.94
C SER A 180 -1.01 9.40 -3.95
N CYS A 181 -1.13 8.90 -2.70
CA CYS A 181 -0.02 8.86 -1.74
C CYS A 181 0.82 7.57 -1.85
N CYS A 182 0.47 6.64 -2.74
CA CYS A 182 1.08 5.32 -2.86
C CYS A 182 2.25 5.28 -3.85
N PRO A 183 3.49 4.95 -3.42
CA PRO A 183 4.64 4.89 -4.33
C PRO A 183 4.63 3.69 -5.29
N ALA A 184 3.76 2.71 -5.08
CA ALA A 184 3.53 1.62 -6.02
C ALA A 184 2.62 2.03 -7.19
N TRP A 185 1.93 3.15 -7.06
CA TRP A 185 1.22 3.89 -8.10
C TRP A 185 1.98 5.18 -8.38
N SER A 186 2.23 5.53 -9.62
CA SER A 186 2.94 6.76 -9.97
C SER A 186 1.98 7.95 -9.95
N ALA A 187 2.15 8.87 -9.00
CA ALA A 187 1.49 10.17 -9.00
C ALA A 187 2.38 11.24 -9.67
N MET A 188 1.77 12.32 -10.13
CA MET A 188 2.50 13.47 -10.71
C MET A 188 3.15 14.34 -9.63
N ALA A 189 2.52 14.41 -8.45
CA ALA A 189 3.01 15.17 -7.29
C ALA A 189 3.92 14.34 -6.38
N LEU A 190 4.68 15.04 -5.53
CA LEU A 190 5.45 14.40 -4.46
C LEU A 190 4.50 13.82 -3.42
N THR A 191 4.84 12.65 -2.87
CA THR A 191 4.01 12.06 -1.83
C THR A 191 4.04 12.85 -0.52
N PRO A 192 3.00 12.80 0.32
CA PRO A 192 2.96 13.44 1.63
C PRO A 192 4.18 13.15 2.51
N MET A 193 4.71 11.91 2.47
CA MET A 193 5.93 11.54 3.16
C MET A 193 7.11 12.45 2.79
N VAL A 194 7.31 12.66 1.48
CA VAL A 194 8.44 13.46 0.97
C VAL A 194 8.24 14.94 1.28
N ILE A 195 7.02 15.45 1.14
CA ILE A 195 6.69 16.85 1.44
C ILE A 195 6.95 17.12 2.93
N THR A 196 6.42 16.29 3.84
CA THR A 196 6.63 16.46 5.28
C THR A 196 8.11 16.37 5.64
N ALA A 197 8.85 15.41 5.09
CA ALA A 197 10.28 15.28 5.36
C ALA A 197 11.05 16.56 4.95
N ARG A 198 10.75 17.13 3.78
CA ARG A 198 11.37 18.39 3.31
C ARG A 198 11.01 19.59 4.19
N MET A 199 9.75 19.67 4.67
CA MET A 199 9.34 20.70 5.60
C MET A 199 10.14 20.62 6.90
N VAL A 200 10.21 19.43 7.50
CA VAL A 200 10.99 19.21 8.73
C VAL A 200 12.47 19.50 8.53
N LYS A 201 13.04 19.11 7.40
CA LYS A 201 14.45 19.41 7.06
C LYS A 201 14.73 20.89 6.87
N LYS A 202 13.75 21.68 6.43
CA LYS A 202 13.89 23.13 6.31
C LYS A 202 14.10 23.79 7.67
N ASP A 203 13.38 23.32 8.70
CA ASP A 203 13.48 23.85 10.06
C ASP A 203 14.60 23.16 10.87
N HIS A 204 14.93 21.93 10.54
CA HIS A 204 15.91 21.08 11.20
C HIS A 204 16.86 20.41 10.18
N PRO A 205 17.77 21.14 9.53
CA PRO A 205 18.61 20.62 8.43
C PRO A 205 19.47 19.40 8.81
N ASP A 206 19.92 19.35 10.05
CA ASP A 206 20.81 18.27 10.55
C ASP A 206 20.04 17.07 11.14
N ALA A 207 18.71 17.17 11.27
CA ALA A 207 17.91 16.06 11.82
C ALA A 207 17.87 14.88 10.84
N ARG A 208 17.85 13.66 11.39
CA ARG A 208 17.51 12.44 10.64
C ARG A 208 16.00 12.24 10.64
N ILE A 209 15.43 12.02 9.49
CA ILE A 209 13.98 11.81 9.34
C ILE A 209 13.69 10.32 9.32
N CYS A 210 12.84 9.89 10.24
CA CYS A 210 12.31 8.53 10.29
C CYS A 210 10.83 8.55 9.96
N PHE A 211 10.46 8.08 8.76
CA PHE A 211 9.04 7.88 8.44
C PHE A 211 8.53 6.61 9.13
N ILE A 212 7.36 6.69 9.76
CA ILE A 212 6.70 5.57 10.42
C ILE A 212 5.31 5.40 9.82
N GLY A 213 5.04 4.20 9.26
CA GLY A 213 3.77 4.00 8.58
C GLY A 213 3.50 2.55 8.18
N PRO A 214 2.37 2.31 7.51
CA PRO A 214 1.90 0.95 7.22
C PRO A 214 2.58 0.28 6.02
N CYS A 215 3.59 0.91 5.40
CA CYS A 215 3.90 0.66 4.00
C CYS A 215 5.33 0.21 3.74
N ALA A 216 5.52 -1.03 3.29
CA ALA A 216 6.82 -1.54 2.83
C ALA A 216 7.35 -0.80 1.57
N ALA A 217 6.45 -0.35 0.67
CA ALA A 217 6.87 0.40 -0.53
C ALA A 217 7.50 1.76 -0.22
N LYS A 218 7.20 2.36 0.93
CA LYS A 218 7.84 3.60 1.40
C LYS A 218 9.34 3.42 1.67
N LYS A 219 9.79 2.21 2.04
CA LYS A 219 11.23 1.89 2.16
C LYS A 219 11.94 1.98 0.79
N LEU A 220 11.28 1.55 -0.29
CA LEU A 220 11.80 1.69 -1.64
C LEU A 220 11.80 3.17 -2.08
N GLU A 221 10.70 3.89 -1.82
CA GLU A 221 10.58 5.32 -2.19
C GLU A 221 11.64 6.17 -1.50
N ALA A 222 11.85 5.96 -0.20
CA ALA A 222 12.87 6.68 0.57
C ALA A 222 14.28 6.52 -0.03
N ASN A 223 14.57 5.33 -0.59
CA ASN A 223 15.87 5.02 -1.18
C ASN A 223 16.03 5.41 -2.66
N ARG A 224 14.96 5.86 -3.34
CA ARG A 224 15.03 6.26 -4.75
C ARG A 224 15.78 7.57 -4.93
N LYS A 225 16.95 7.51 -5.58
CA LYS A 225 17.76 8.70 -5.88
C LYS A 225 17.03 9.77 -6.70
N SER A 226 16.09 9.36 -7.56
CA SER A 226 15.28 10.27 -8.37
C SER A 226 14.28 11.09 -7.55
N VAL A 227 13.82 10.55 -6.41
CA VAL A 227 12.84 11.23 -5.54
C VAL A 227 13.51 12.23 -4.62
N ARG A 228 14.76 11.98 -4.17
CA ARG A 228 15.47 12.78 -3.15
C ARG A 228 14.55 13.08 -1.96
N SER A 229 14.13 12.00 -1.30
CA SER A 229 13.01 12.04 -0.35
C SER A 229 13.29 12.85 0.93
N ASP A 230 14.56 13.06 1.28
CA ASP A 230 15.03 13.58 2.56
C ASP A 230 14.63 12.71 3.78
N VAL A 231 14.14 11.49 3.53
CA VAL A 231 13.83 10.47 4.54
C VAL A 231 15.03 9.55 4.69
N ASP A 232 15.57 9.49 5.92
CA ASP A 232 16.76 8.68 6.23
C ASP A 232 16.37 7.23 6.56
N TYR A 233 15.24 7.02 7.25
CA TYR A 233 14.78 5.71 7.72
C TYR A 233 13.28 5.56 7.53
N VAL A 234 12.83 4.30 7.36
CA VAL A 234 11.41 3.96 7.30
C VAL A 234 11.15 2.76 8.22
N LEU A 235 10.24 2.91 9.17
CA LEU A 235 9.73 1.85 10.02
C LEU A 235 8.27 1.56 9.71
N THR A 236 7.87 0.31 9.88
CA THR A 236 6.45 -0.08 9.87
C THR A 236 5.83 0.09 11.26
N PHE A 237 4.50 0.07 11.34
CA PHE A 237 3.83 0.08 12.64
C PHE A 237 4.15 -1.17 13.47
N GLU A 238 4.29 -2.34 12.82
CA GLU A 238 4.75 -3.57 13.47
C GLU A 238 6.15 -3.41 14.07
N GLU A 239 7.08 -2.80 13.33
CA GLU A 239 8.43 -2.52 13.82
C GLU A 239 8.40 -1.56 15.00
N LEU A 240 7.57 -0.51 14.95
CA LEU A 240 7.41 0.43 16.07
C LEU A 240 6.77 -0.24 17.30
N GLN A 241 5.77 -1.11 17.11
CA GLN A 241 5.18 -1.90 18.20
C GLN A 241 6.23 -2.76 18.89
N GLY A 242 7.07 -3.45 18.10
CA GLY A 242 8.18 -4.23 18.66
C GLY A 242 9.15 -3.39 19.49
N MET A 243 9.38 -2.12 19.12
CA MET A 243 10.20 -1.19 19.92
C MET A 243 9.48 -0.79 21.24
N PHE A 244 8.15 -0.57 21.20
CA PHE A 244 7.36 -0.30 22.42
C PHE A 244 7.39 -1.49 23.37
N ASP A 245 7.20 -2.71 22.84
CA ASP A 245 7.23 -3.95 23.62
C ASP A 245 8.61 -4.16 24.28
N ALA A 246 9.71 -3.93 23.54
CA ALA A 246 11.07 -4.03 24.06
C ALA A 246 11.38 -3.04 25.17
N LYS A 247 10.69 -1.91 25.22
CA LYS A 247 10.79 -0.88 26.28
C LYS A 247 9.72 -1.04 27.37
N ASN A 248 8.87 -2.06 27.29
CA ASN A 248 7.74 -2.28 28.18
C ASN A 248 6.82 -1.05 28.31
N ILE A 249 6.54 -0.37 27.19
CA ILE A 249 5.65 0.79 27.17
C ILE A 249 4.21 0.29 27.18
N ASP A 250 3.47 0.65 28.23
CA ASP A 250 2.05 0.34 28.39
C ASP A 250 1.21 1.62 28.25
N PHE A 251 0.47 1.71 27.15
CA PHE A 251 -0.39 2.86 26.84
C PHE A 251 -1.54 3.04 27.85
N THR A 252 -1.90 2.02 28.63
CA THR A 252 -2.96 2.14 29.66
C THR A 252 -2.50 3.00 30.84
N THR A 253 -1.21 2.88 31.20
CA THR A 253 -0.61 3.54 32.35
C THR A 253 0.22 4.79 31.97
N LEU A 254 0.58 4.92 30.68
CA LEU A 254 1.37 6.04 30.19
C LEU A 254 0.59 7.36 30.34
N GLU A 255 1.21 8.32 31.02
CA GLU A 255 0.70 9.70 31.09
C GLU A 255 1.21 10.53 29.91
N ALA A 256 0.37 11.39 29.37
CA ALA A 256 0.72 12.31 28.31
C ALA A 256 -0.17 13.54 28.39
N ASP A 257 0.39 14.71 28.02
CA ASP A 257 -0.37 15.93 27.89
C ASP A 257 -1.30 15.83 26.66
N PRO A 258 -2.62 15.95 26.82
CA PRO A 258 -3.55 15.88 25.71
C PRO A 258 -3.34 16.98 24.66
N GLU A 259 -2.76 18.12 25.03
CA GLU A 259 -2.48 19.23 24.11
C GLU A 259 -1.21 19.00 23.29
N ASP A 260 -0.29 18.15 23.75
CA ASP A 260 0.92 17.77 23.01
C ASP A 260 0.69 16.51 22.14
N GLY A 261 -0.39 16.48 21.42
CA GLY A 261 -0.78 15.37 20.55
C GLY A 261 -0.36 15.55 19.08
N LEU A 262 -0.58 14.50 18.29
CA LEU A 262 -0.51 14.53 16.83
C LEU A 262 -1.87 15.07 16.32
N ASN A 263 -1.99 16.36 16.14
CA ASN A 263 -3.24 17.06 15.80
C ASN A 263 -3.03 18.22 14.80
N GLU A 264 -1.87 18.26 14.13
CA GLU A 264 -1.55 19.34 13.21
C GLU A 264 -2.21 19.17 11.83
N GLY A 265 -2.50 17.93 11.40
CA GLY A 265 -3.15 17.65 10.12
C GLY A 265 -4.66 17.80 10.17
N THR A 266 -5.28 18.13 9.04
CA THR A 266 -6.75 18.19 8.89
C THR A 266 -7.36 16.80 8.78
N SER A 267 -8.70 16.72 8.90
CA SER A 267 -9.45 15.49 8.62
C SER A 267 -9.28 15.00 7.17
N MET A 268 -9.09 15.93 6.22
CA MET A 268 -8.83 15.61 4.82
C MET A 268 -7.45 14.98 4.63
N GLY A 269 -6.40 15.55 5.22
CA GLY A 269 -5.07 14.97 5.21
C GLY A 269 -5.00 13.59 5.87
N ARG A 270 -5.74 13.37 6.95
CA ARG A 270 -5.87 12.06 7.59
C ARG A 270 -6.66 11.07 6.74
N GLY A 271 -7.64 11.55 5.98
CA GLY A 271 -8.42 10.77 5.03
C GLY A 271 -7.58 10.04 3.97
N PHE A 272 -6.35 10.49 3.70
CA PHE A 272 -5.40 9.81 2.80
C PHE A 272 -5.06 8.37 3.23
N ALA A 273 -5.38 8.00 4.46
CA ALA A 273 -5.18 6.65 4.98
C ALA A 273 -6.09 5.60 4.35
N VAL A 274 -7.25 5.99 3.86
CA VAL A 274 -8.27 5.10 3.28
C VAL A 274 -8.39 5.30 1.77
N GLY A 275 -8.86 4.25 1.08
CA GLY A 275 -9.08 4.33 -0.35
C GLY A 275 -10.19 5.31 -0.72
N GLY A 276 -9.97 6.11 -1.75
CA GLY A 276 -10.86 7.20 -2.16
C GLY A 276 -10.62 8.52 -1.42
N GLY A 277 -9.86 8.51 -0.32
CA GLY A 277 -9.65 9.68 0.52
C GLY A 277 -8.80 10.77 -0.13
N VAL A 278 -7.82 10.39 -0.96
CA VAL A 278 -6.97 11.34 -1.68
C VAL A 278 -7.81 12.12 -2.71
N ALA A 279 -8.56 11.42 -3.55
CA ALA A 279 -9.43 12.06 -4.54
C ALA A 279 -10.51 12.93 -3.88
N ALA A 280 -11.10 12.46 -2.77
CA ALA A 280 -12.09 13.23 -2.03
C ALA A 280 -11.52 14.56 -1.51
N ALA A 281 -10.30 14.53 -0.95
CA ALA A 281 -9.62 15.73 -0.47
C ALA A 281 -9.32 16.71 -1.61
N VAL A 282 -8.78 16.20 -2.75
CA VAL A 282 -8.48 17.03 -3.93
C VAL A 282 -9.76 17.67 -4.51
N VAL A 283 -10.84 16.90 -4.62
CA VAL A 283 -12.14 17.43 -5.09
C VAL A 283 -12.66 18.53 -4.17
N GLU A 284 -12.55 18.34 -2.86
CA GLU A 284 -12.97 19.37 -1.91
C GLU A 284 -12.12 20.66 -2.04
N ALA A 285 -10.81 20.51 -2.22
CA ALA A 285 -9.94 21.66 -2.47
C ALA A 285 -10.26 22.34 -3.81
N ILE A 286 -10.57 21.59 -4.86
CA ILE A 286 -11.02 22.14 -6.15
C ILE A 286 -12.29 22.98 -5.95
N LYS A 287 -13.29 22.47 -5.23
CA LYS A 287 -14.54 23.21 -4.93
C LYS A 287 -14.32 24.50 -4.16
N HIS A 288 -13.30 24.54 -3.29
CA HIS A 288 -12.93 25.78 -2.59
C HIS A 288 -12.28 26.80 -3.52
N ILE A 289 -11.52 26.35 -4.54
CA ILE A 289 -10.84 27.23 -5.50
C ILE A 289 -11.82 27.66 -6.59
N ASP A 290 -12.56 26.73 -7.17
CA ASP A 290 -13.55 26.92 -8.22
C ASP A 290 -14.83 26.12 -7.92
N PRO A 291 -15.84 26.73 -7.26
CA PRO A 291 -17.09 26.07 -6.92
C PRO A 291 -17.93 25.63 -8.13
N THR A 292 -17.63 26.11 -9.32
CA THR A 292 -18.36 25.78 -10.56
C THR A 292 -17.81 24.55 -11.26
N ARG A 293 -16.61 24.11 -10.88
CA ARG A 293 -15.94 22.98 -11.52
C ARG A 293 -16.45 21.64 -11.00
N GLU A 294 -17.12 20.90 -11.86
CA GLU A 294 -17.46 19.50 -11.60
C GLU A 294 -16.28 18.59 -11.91
N VAL A 295 -15.98 17.67 -10.99
CA VAL A 295 -14.88 16.69 -11.12
C VAL A 295 -15.44 15.29 -11.06
N GLN A 296 -15.17 14.50 -12.08
CA GLN A 296 -15.46 13.07 -12.06
C GLN A 296 -14.25 12.30 -11.52
N ILE A 297 -14.53 11.39 -10.60
CA ILE A 297 -13.51 10.57 -9.95
C ILE A 297 -13.70 9.09 -10.27
N GLU A 298 -12.58 8.38 -10.40
CA GLU A 298 -12.57 6.92 -10.38
C GLU A 298 -11.43 6.47 -9.46
N TYR A 299 -11.64 5.39 -8.75
CA TYR A 299 -10.74 4.87 -7.76
C TYR A 299 -10.38 3.42 -8.05
N GLY A 300 -9.08 3.13 -8.07
CA GLY A 300 -8.55 1.78 -8.28
C GLY A 300 -8.07 1.16 -6.97
N ASP A 301 -8.72 0.07 -6.55
CA ASP A 301 -8.46 -0.62 -5.30
C ASP A 301 -7.54 -1.83 -5.50
N GLY A 302 -6.26 -1.61 -5.27
CA GLY A 302 -5.21 -2.57 -5.56
C GLY A 302 -4.64 -2.46 -6.98
N LEU A 303 -3.39 -2.92 -7.17
CA LEU A 303 -2.64 -2.71 -8.43
C LEU A 303 -3.33 -3.29 -9.69
N ARG A 304 -4.12 -4.36 -9.55
CA ARG A 304 -4.86 -4.94 -10.69
C ARG A 304 -5.98 -4.02 -11.16
N GLU A 305 -6.73 -3.42 -10.24
CA GLU A 305 -7.79 -2.47 -10.56
C GLU A 305 -7.18 -1.16 -11.09
N CYS A 306 -6.12 -0.67 -10.48
CA CYS A 306 -5.35 0.47 -10.98
C CYS A 306 -4.93 0.27 -12.45
N LYS A 307 -4.42 -0.93 -12.80
CA LYS A 307 -4.04 -1.25 -14.18
C LYS A 307 -5.22 -1.20 -15.14
N LYS A 308 -6.38 -1.74 -14.74
CA LYS A 308 -7.61 -1.69 -15.56
C LYS A 308 -8.08 -0.24 -15.77
N MET A 309 -8.11 0.56 -14.70
CA MET A 309 -8.47 1.97 -14.74
C MET A 309 -7.58 2.75 -15.71
N LEU A 310 -6.25 2.56 -15.65
CA LEU A 310 -5.32 3.18 -16.61
C LEU A 310 -5.54 2.72 -18.06
N MET A 311 -5.88 1.46 -18.27
CA MET A 311 -6.19 0.98 -19.63
C MET A 311 -7.43 1.67 -20.19
N MET A 312 -8.45 1.90 -19.38
CA MET A 312 -9.65 2.63 -19.74
C MET A 312 -9.35 4.11 -20.02
N ALA A 313 -8.53 4.73 -19.18
CA ALA A 313 -8.08 6.11 -19.36
C ALA A 313 -7.28 6.29 -20.66
N LYS A 314 -6.33 5.40 -20.93
CA LYS A 314 -5.56 5.39 -22.19
C LYS A 314 -6.44 5.17 -23.44
N ALA A 315 -7.57 4.47 -23.28
CA ALA A 315 -8.54 4.29 -24.35
C ALA A 315 -9.51 5.51 -24.51
N GLY A 316 -9.24 6.64 -23.85
CA GLY A 316 -10.03 7.87 -23.93
C GLY A 316 -11.38 7.82 -23.19
N LYS A 317 -11.62 6.81 -22.35
CA LYS A 317 -12.88 6.65 -21.62
C LYS A 317 -12.96 7.39 -20.30
N ARG A 318 -11.91 8.13 -19.95
CA ARG A 318 -11.77 8.85 -18.67
C ARG A 318 -11.23 10.28 -18.87
N ASN A 319 -11.62 10.92 -19.95
CA ASN A 319 -11.24 12.32 -20.19
C ASN A 319 -11.95 13.22 -19.17
N GLY A 320 -11.21 14.14 -18.54
CA GLY A 320 -11.70 15.04 -17.50
C GLY A 320 -11.74 14.42 -16.09
N TYR A 321 -11.27 13.18 -15.92
CA TYR A 321 -11.31 12.48 -14.64
C TYR A 321 -10.09 12.76 -13.76
N LEU A 322 -10.33 12.72 -12.45
CA LEU A 322 -9.30 12.53 -11.42
C LEU A 322 -9.29 11.04 -11.04
N LEU A 323 -8.16 10.37 -11.22
CA LEU A 323 -8.01 8.93 -11.04
C LEU A 323 -7.15 8.65 -9.81
N GLU A 324 -7.74 8.10 -8.74
CA GLU A 324 -6.99 7.66 -7.58
C GLU A 324 -6.59 6.19 -7.70
N GLY A 325 -5.33 5.87 -7.40
CA GLY A 325 -4.85 4.50 -7.37
C GLY A 325 -4.15 4.15 -6.07
N MET A 326 -4.58 3.06 -5.42
CA MET A 326 -3.94 2.51 -4.23
C MET A 326 -3.40 1.10 -4.48
N GLY A 327 -2.17 0.84 -4.06
CA GLY A 327 -1.54 -0.48 -4.22
C GLY A 327 -2.10 -1.53 -3.25
N CYS A 328 -2.59 -1.10 -2.09
CA CYS A 328 -3.19 -1.97 -1.07
C CYS A 328 -4.72 -1.86 -1.15
N PRO A 329 -5.47 -2.97 -1.26
CA PRO A 329 -6.93 -2.95 -1.20
C PRO A 329 -7.43 -2.40 0.14
N GLY A 330 -8.24 -1.33 0.10
CA GLY A 330 -8.70 -0.59 1.28
C GLY A 330 -7.86 0.64 1.63
N GLY A 331 -6.77 0.91 0.90
CA GLY A 331 -5.88 2.05 1.16
C GLY A 331 -4.70 1.72 2.06
N CYS A 332 -4.07 2.74 2.62
CA CYS A 332 -2.89 2.60 3.48
C CYS A 332 -3.18 1.83 4.79
N VAL A 333 -4.40 1.86 5.30
CA VAL A 333 -4.83 1.07 6.46
C VAL A 333 -4.76 -0.44 6.23
N ALA A 334 -4.62 -0.89 4.99
CA ALA A 334 -4.38 -2.28 4.57
C ALA A 334 -2.92 -2.57 4.21
N GLY A 335 -2.00 -1.70 4.55
CA GLY A 335 -0.58 -1.84 4.24
C GLY A 335 0.07 -3.04 4.93
N ALA A 336 1.19 -3.51 4.35
CA ALA A 336 1.87 -4.72 4.83
C ALA A 336 2.54 -4.59 6.22
N GLY A 337 2.59 -3.40 6.79
CA GLY A 337 3.14 -3.14 8.12
C GLY A 337 2.09 -2.62 9.12
N THR A 338 0.81 -2.88 8.88
CA THR A 338 -0.29 -2.58 9.81
C THR A 338 -0.44 -3.68 10.85
N ILE A 339 -0.94 -3.33 12.03
CA ILE A 339 -1.18 -4.23 13.15
C ILE A 339 -2.67 -4.60 13.22
N THR A 340 -3.54 -3.57 13.06
CA THR A 340 -4.99 -3.71 13.20
C THR A 340 -5.63 -4.11 11.87
N PRO A 341 -6.62 -5.02 11.87
CA PRO A 341 -7.36 -5.39 10.67
C PRO A 341 -8.00 -4.18 9.98
N VAL A 342 -8.04 -4.21 8.65
CA VAL A 342 -8.54 -3.10 7.79
C VAL A 342 -9.91 -2.60 8.24
N ARG A 343 -10.84 -3.54 8.53
CA ARG A 343 -12.21 -3.19 8.94
C ARG A 343 -12.25 -2.34 10.21
N GLU A 344 -11.38 -2.60 11.15
CA GLU A 344 -11.31 -1.86 12.41
C GLU A 344 -10.62 -0.51 12.21
N SER A 345 -9.55 -0.48 11.42
CA SER A 345 -8.80 0.74 11.10
C SER A 345 -9.60 1.75 10.27
N THR A 346 -10.58 1.30 9.49
CA THR A 346 -11.43 2.18 8.66
C THR A 346 -12.55 2.84 9.48
N LEU A 347 -12.89 2.28 10.65
CA LEU A 347 -13.95 2.80 11.53
C LEU A 347 -13.44 3.84 12.54
N ASN A 348 -12.15 3.95 12.73
CA ASN A 348 -11.47 4.91 13.61
C ASN A 348 -11.02 6.13 12.82
#